data_e9f51420b662ad5dacaa0840204657b8
#
_entry.id   e9f51420b662ad5dacaa0840204657b8
#
_cell.length_a   1.000
_cell.length_b   1.000
_cell.length_c   1.000
_cell.angle_alpha   90.00
_cell.angle_beta   90.00
_cell.angle_gamma   90.00
#
_symmetry.space_group_name_H-M   'P 1'
#
loop_
_entity.id
_entity.type
_entity.pdbx_description
1 polymer ?
#
loop_
_entity_poly.entity_id
_entity_poly.type
_entity_poly.pdbx_seq_one_letter_code
_entity_poly.pdbx_strand_id
1 'polypeptide(L)'
;MPAKKRRPPRVPPRWFVVSAWAIHRGVYRLSGGRLGLYRAKPNRWGTMRLTTIGRRTGKERTAILGYYEDGPNLVTLAMNGWADAEPAWWLNLQAQPDTIVELKDGPRAVRARVAAGPERERLWASFRDYPGWGDDLDALAARRSTERAVDVLEPRAAAS
;
A
#
# COMPACT_ATOMS: atom_id res chain seq x y z
N MET A 1 -26.13 -26.06 -17.52
CA MET A 1 -24.88 -25.52 -18.07
C MET A 1 -23.78 -25.72 -17.04
N PRO A 2 -22.67 -26.37 -17.34
CA PRO A 2 -21.61 -26.54 -16.34
C PRO A 2 -20.93 -25.18 -16.09
N ALA A 3 -20.82 -24.81 -14.81
CA ALA A 3 -20.12 -23.61 -14.38
C ALA A 3 -18.67 -23.65 -14.88
N LYS A 4 -18.28 -22.67 -15.68
CA LYS A 4 -16.89 -22.49 -16.12
C LYS A 4 -16.02 -22.35 -14.87
N LYS A 5 -15.20 -23.39 -14.56
CA LYS A 5 -14.16 -23.31 -13.53
C LYS A 5 -13.24 -22.12 -13.88
N ARG A 6 -13.40 -21.00 -13.17
CA ARG A 6 -12.47 -19.86 -13.29
C ARG A 6 -11.09 -20.34 -12.86
N ARG A 7 -10.11 -20.21 -13.73
CA ARG A 7 -8.71 -20.48 -13.38
C ARG A 7 -8.31 -19.51 -12.27
N PRO A 8 -7.61 -20.00 -11.22
CA PRO A 8 -7.17 -19.12 -10.16
C PRO A 8 -6.29 -17.99 -10.71
N PRO A 9 -6.43 -16.75 -10.22
CA PRO A 9 -5.62 -15.64 -10.66
C PRO A 9 -4.13 -15.95 -10.51
N ARG A 10 -3.35 -15.69 -11.56
CA ARG A 10 -1.90 -15.90 -11.54
C ARG A 10 -1.25 -14.76 -10.77
N VAL A 11 -0.59 -15.06 -9.69
CA VAL A 11 0.29 -14.10 -9.01
C VAL A 11 1.51 -13.86 -9.90
N PRO A 12 1.83 -12.60 -10.26
CA PRO A 12 3.03 -12.33 -11.04
C PRO A 12 4.27 -12.86 -10.30
N PRO A 13 5.26 -13.41 -11.01
CA PRO A 13 6.46 -13.91 -10.38
C PRO A 13 7.19 -12.79 -9.65
N ARG A 14 7.81 -13.11 -8.52
CA ARG A 14 8.47 -12.13 -7.64
C ARG A 14 9.49 -11.26 -8.38
N TRP A 15 10.24 -11.81 -9.33
CA TRP A 15 11.20 -11.04 -10.13
C TRP A 15 10.53 -9.94 -10.94
N PHE A 16 9.33 -10.19 -11.50
CA PHE A 16 8.56 -9.19 -12.23
C PHE A 16 8.11 -8.04 -11.31
N VAL A 17 7.59 -8.37 -10.14
CA VAL A 17 7.16 -7.38 -9.14
C VAL A 17 8.35 -6.54 -8.69
N VAL A 18 9.49 -7.17 -8.38
CA VAL A 18 10.71 -6.48 -7.97
C VAL A 18 11.25 -5.58 -9.10
N SER A 19 11.24 -6.07 -10.34
CA SER A 19 11.69 -5.28 -11.49
C SER A 19 10.78 -4.08 -11.77
N ALA A 20 9.47 -4.26 -11.72
CA ALA A 20 8.50 -3.18 -11.89
C ALA A 20 8.69 -2.09 -10.82
N TRP A 21 8.90 -2.48 -9.57
CA TRP A 21 9.18 -1.55 -8.48
C TRP A 21 10.55 -0.86 -8.62
N ALA A 22 11.56 -1.56 -9.12
CA ALA A 22 12.88 -0.97 -9.36
C ALA A 22 12.82 0.09 -10.48
N ILE A 23 12.11 -0.19 -11.58
CA ILE A 23 11.88 0.75 -12.68
C ILE A 23 11.11 1.98 -12.17
N HIS A 24 10.03 1.77 -11.43
CA HIS A 24 9.24 2.87 -10.88
C HIS A 24 10.07 3.77 -9.95
N ARG A 25 10.88 3.19 -9.08
CA ARG A 25 11.82 3.94 -8.24
C ARG A 25 12.86 4.69 -9.04
N GLY A 26 13.35 4.10 -10.14
CA GLY A 26 14.29 4.74 -11.06
C GLY A 26 13.69 5.97 -11.71
N VAL A 27 12.50 5.85 -12.27
CA VAL A 27 11.75 6.96 -12.90
C VAL A 27 11.48 8.07 -11.85
N TYR A 28 11.07 7.70 -10.64
CA TYR A 28 10.85 8.66 -9.56
C TYR A 28 12.14 9.43 -9.22
N ARG A 29 13.27 8.75 -9.08
CA ARG A 29 14.56 9.39 -8.78
C ARG A 29 15.04 10.31 -9.89
N LEU A 30 14.96 9.85 -11.14
CA LEU A 30 15.41 10.61 -12.32
C LEU A 30 14.55 11.85 -12.59
N SER A 31 13.28 11.81 -12.22
CA SER A 31 12.35 12.93 -12.38
C SER A 31 12.33 13.92 -11.21
N GLY A 32 13.23 13.76 -10.21
CA GLY A 32 13.22 14.58 -9.01
C GLY A 32 11.93 14.47 -8.19
N GLY A 33 11.28 13.29 -8.23
CA GLY A 33 10.03 13.02 -7.52
C GLY A 33 8.76 13.54 -8.18
N ARG A 34 8.85 14.08 -9.40
CA ARG A 34 7.69 14.66 -10.11
C ARG A 34 6.86 13.62 -10.86
N LEU A 35 7.48 12.56 -11.33
CA LEU A 35 6.81 11.46 -12.03
C LEU A 35 6.64 10.27 -11.09
N GLY A 36 5.48 9.61 -11.18
CA GLY A 36 5.19 8.41 -10.41
C GLY A 36 4.34 8.61 -9.16
N LEU A 37 4.03 9.85 -8.78
CA LEU A 37 3.04 10.14 -7.75
C LEU A 37 1.76 10.65 -8.41
N TYR A 38 0.63 10.01 -8.09
CA TYR A 38 -0.69 10.33 -8.62
C TYR A 38 -1.67 10.53 -7.49
N ARG A 39 -2.60 11.48 -7.67
CA ARG A 39 -3.71 11.65 -6.73
C ARG A 39 -4.67 10.47 -6.83
N ALA A 40 -5.16 10.02 -5.69
CA ALA A 40 -6.32 9.15 -5.64
C ALA A 40 -7.54 9.90 -6.18
N LYS A 41 -8.42 9.18 -6.86
CA LYS A 41 -9.72 9.63 -7.34
C LYS A 41 -10.75 8.57 -7.02
N PRO A 42 -12.06 8.88 -7.04
CA PRO A 42 -13.08 7.85 -6.99
C PRO A 42 -12.78 6.77 -8.04
N ASN A 43 -12.72 5.52 -7.62
CA ASN A 43 -12.41 4.36 -8.46
C ASN A 43 -11.00 4.35 -9.11
N ARG A 44 -10.06 5.13 -8.59
CA ARG A 44 -8.68 5.14 -9.05
C ARG A 44 -7.69 5.32 -7.91
N TRP A 45 -6.76 4.41 -7.82
CA TRP A 45 -5.64 4.49 -6.88
C TRP A 45 -4.78 5.73 -7.10
N GLY A 46 -4.37 6.33 -5.97
CA GLY A 46 -3.23 7.22 -5.95
C GLY A 46 -1.93 6.44 -5.69
N THR A 47 -0.81 7.10 -5.86
CA THR A 47 0.51 6.60 -5.45
C THR A 47 1.18 7.60 -4.53
N MET A 48 1.78 7.10 -3.46
CA MET A 48 2.51 7.90 -2.48
C MET A 48 3.90 7.32 -2.27
N ARG A 49 4.84 8.15 -1.85
CA ARG A 49 6.13 7.73 -1.33
C ARG A 49 6.08 7.77 0.20
N LEU A 50 6.19 6.60 0.80
CA LEU A 50 6.27 6.44 2.23
C LEU A 50 7.72 6.40 2.66
N THR A 51 8.11 7.21 3.66
CA THR A 51 9.41 7.14 4.32
C THR A 51 9.23 6.45 5.67
N THR A 52 10.07 5.49 6.00
CA THR A 52 10.08 4.81 7.30
C THR A 52 11.49 4.75 7.85
N ILE A 53 11.62 4.59 9.16
CA ILE A 53 12.93 4.33 9.80
C ILE A 53 13.09 2.82 9.96
N GLY A 54 14.17 2.30 9.44
CA GLY A 54 14.50 0.88 9.55
C GLY A 54 14.63 0.45 11.00
N ARG A 55 13.74 -0.41 11.48
CA ARG A 55 13.68 -0.85 12.89
C ARG A 55 14.98 -1.52 13.40
N ARG A 56 15.78 -2.06 12.48
CA ARG A 56 17.05 -2.71 12.81
C ARG A 56 18.29 -1.82 12.61
N THR A 57 18.20 -0.85 11.70
CA THR A 57 19.37 -0.09 11.26
C THR A 57 19.29 1.40 11.59
N GLY A 58 18.09 1.91 11.96
CA GLY A 58 17.85 3.34 12.16
C GLY A 58 17.95 4.18 10.87
N LYS A 59 18.17 3.56 9.72
CA LYS A 59 18.31 4.27 8.45
C LYS A 59 16.94 4.50 7.79
N GLU A 60 16.82 5.63 7.11
CA GLU A 60 15.63 5.89 6.31
C GLU A 60 15.44 4.85 5.20
N ARG A 61 14.20 4.45 5.01
CA ARG A 61 13.75 3.53 3.97
C ARG A 61 12.53 4.11 3.28
N THR A 62 12.49 4.04 1.97
CA THR A 62 11.36 4.54 1.17
C THR A 62 10.68 3.42 0.42
N ALA A 63 9.37 3.50 0.32
CA ALA A 63 8.53 2.64 -0.50
C ALA A 63 7.52 3.46 -1.29
N ILE A 64 7.22 3.03 -2.51
CA ILE A 64 6.11 3.59 -3.29
C ILE A 64 4.92 2.67 -3.12
N LEU A 65 3.81 3.21 -2.68
CA LEU A 65 2.60 2.47 -2.34
C LEU A 65 1.39 3.04 -3.07
N GLY A 66 0.46 2.16 -3.43
CA GLY A 66 -0.88 2.57 -3.82
C GLY A 66 -1.73 2.92 -2.59
N TYR A 67 -2.59 3.91 -2.71
CA TYR A 67 -3.52 4.30 -1.66
C TYR A 67 -4.84 4.78 -2.23
N TYR A 68 -5.87 4.77 -1.38
CA TYR A 68 -7.09 5.55 -1.59
C TYR A 68 -7.37 6.43 -0.37
N GLU A 69 -8.26 7.40 -0.53
CA GLU A 69 -8.66 8.30 0.54
C GLU A 69 -9.95 7.84 1.20
N ASP A 70 -9.95 7.81 2.53
CA ASP A 70 -11.12 7.58 3.38
C ASP A 70 -11.28 8.81 4.30
N GLY A 71 -12.05 9.79 3.85
CA GLY A 71 -12.06 11.11 4.48
C GLY A 71 -10.67 11.74 4.46
N PRO A 72 -10.13 12.17 5.61
CA PRO A 72 -8.80 12.75 5.68
C PRO A 72 -7.68 11.69 5.67
N ASN A 73 -8.02 10.42 5.82
CA ASN A 73 -7.07 9.32 5.97
C ASN A 73 -6.63 8.77 4.62
N LEU A 74 -5.39 8.31 4.57
CA LEU A 74 -4.87 7.53 3.45
C LEU A 74 -4.90 6.05 3.84
N VAL A 75 -5.42 5.21 2.97
CA VAL A 75 -5.59 3.77 3.25
C VAL A 75 -4.78 2.96 2.25
N THR A 76 -3.99 2.04 2.76
CA THR A 76 -3.17 1.13 1.96
C THR A 76 -3.19 -0.29 2.51
N LEU A 77 -2.71 -1.25 1.74
CA LEU A 77 -2.54 -2.63 2.16
C LEU A 77 -1.07 -2.95 2.42
N ALA A 78 -0.80 -3.61 3.54
CA ALA A 78 0.52 -4.15 3.82
C ALA A 78 0.81 -5.34 2.90
N MET A 79 1.28 -5.06 1.69
CA MET A 79 1.53 -6.05 0.66
C MET A 79 3.00 -6.18 0.29
N ASN A 80 3.41 -7.42 0.07
CA ASN A 80 4.68 -7.77 -0.55
C ASN A 80 4.42 -8.72 -1.74
N GLY A 81 3.72 -8.22 -2.77
CA GLY A 81 3.38 -8.99 -3.95
C GLY A 81 2.54 -10.26 -3.66
N TRP A 82 1.68 -10.23 -2.62
CA TRP A 82 0.90 -11.37 -2.13
C TRP A 82 1.74 -12.54 -1.57
N ALA A 83 3.03 -12.34 -1.32
CA ALA A 83 3.85 -13.30 -0.58
C ALA A 83 3.46 -13.31 0.91
N ASP A 84 3.75 -14.42 1.61
CA ASP A 84 3.45 -14.55 3.04
C ASP A 84 4.26 -13.58 3.92
N ALA A 85 5.48 -13.26 3.51
CA ALA A 85 6.32 -12.33 4.25
C ALA A 85 5.70 -10.92 4.31
N GLU A 86 5.71 -10.33 5.50
CA GLU A 86 5.30 -8.95 5.68
C GLU A 86 6.30 -7.98 5.04
N PRO A 87 5.83 -6.88 4.42
CA PRO A 87 6.74 -5.90 3.87
C PRO A 87 7.54 -5.18 4.96
N ALA A 88 8.81 -4.90 4.67
CA ALA A 88 9.70 -4.27 5.65
C ALA A 88 9.20 -2.90 6.13
N TRP A 89 8.60 -2.11 5.24
CA TRP A 89 8.03 -0.81 5.58
C TRP A 89 6.91 -0.91 6.61
N TRP A 90 6.08 -1.95 6.50
CA TRP A 90 5.01 -2.22 7.45
C TRP A 90 5.55 -2.55 8.85
N LEU A 91 6.54 -3.43 8.92
CA LEU A 91 7.20 -3.76 10.18
C LEU A 91 7.93 -2.56 10.81
N ASN A 92 8.45 -1.66 9.99
CA ASN A 92 9.04 -0.41 10.46
C ASN A 92 7.97 0.54 11.05
N LEU A 93 6.80 0.66 10.39
CA LEU A 93 5.69 1.46 10.90
C LEU A 93 5.11 0.93 12.21
N GLN A 94 5.08 -0.38 12.40
CA GLN A 94 4.67 -0.94 13.69
C GLN A 94 5.63 -0.54 14.82
N ALA A 95 6.93 -0.48 14.54
CA ALA A 95 7.91 -0.04 15.51
C ALA A 95 7.91 1.47 15.74
N GLN A 96 7.67 2.25 14.67
CA GLN A 96 7.61 3.71 14.69
C GLN A 96 6.50 4.21 13.76
N PRO A 97 5.29 4.46 14.31
CA PRO A 97 4.10 4.75 13.50
C PRO A 97 4.06 6.16 12.93
N ASP A 98 4.81 7.10 13.48
CA ASP A 98 4.86 8.48 13.02
C ASP A 98 5.81 8.62 11.85
N THR A 99 5.31 9.15 10.74
CA THR A 99 6.08 9.25 9.51
C THR A 99 5.61 10.38 8.60
N ILE A 100 6.28 10.51 7.47
CA ILE A 100 5.94 11.44 6.40
C ILE A 100 5.66 10.64 5.13
N VAL A 101 4.57 10.97 4.47
CA VAL A 101 4.27 10.52 3.12
C VAL A 101 4.40 11.69 2.16
N GLU A 102 4.96 11.44 1.00
CA GLU A 102 4.91 12.38 -0.12
C GLU A 102 3.80 12.00 -1.08
N LEU A 103 2.91 12.96 -1.30
CA LEU A 103 1.80 12.90 -2.24
C LEU A 103 2.10 13.79 -3.45
N LYS A 104 1.25 13.72 -4.47
CA LYS A 104 1.38 14.57 -5.66
C LYS A 104 1.40 16.07 -5.34
N ASP A 105 0.71 16.47 -4.29
CA ASP A 105 0.57 17.87 -3.84
C ASP A 105 1.49 18.26 -2.67
N GLY A 106 2.38 17.37 -2.25
CA GLY A 106 3.40 17.66 -1.25
C GLY A 106 3.47 16.66 -0.09
N PRO A 107 4.37 16.92 0.85
CA PRO A 107 4.55 16.07 2.02
C PRO A 107 3.39 16.22 3.02
N ARG A 108 3.06 15.12 3.70
CA ARG A 108 2.06 15.08 4.75
C ARG A 108 2.58 14.25 5.92
N ALA A 109 2.58 14.85 7.11
CA ALA A 109 2.87 14.12 8.36
C ALA A 109 1.66 13.24 8.71
N VAL A 110 1.92 11.97 9.00
CA VAL A 110 0.87 10.99 9.30
C VAL A 110 1.29 10.09 10.46
N ARG A 111 0.28 9.47 11.10
CA ARG A 111 0.44 8.37 12.04
C ARG A 111 -0.23 7.13 11.50
N ALA A 112 0.53 6.05 11.42
CA ALA A 112 0.04 4.77 10.95
C ALA A 112 -0.66 3.98 12.07
N ARG A 113 -1.76 3.32 11.73
CA ARG A 113 -2.42 2.32 12.56
C ARG A 113 -3.07 1.24 11.72
N VAL A 114 -3.33 0.10 12.32
CA VAL A 114 -4.07 -0.99 11.69
C VAL A 114 -5.56 -0.77 11.87
N ALA A 115 -6.32 -0.92 10.81
CA ALA A 115 -7.78 -1.01 10.91
C ALA A 115 -8.18 -2.36 11.51
N ALA A 116 -9.19 -2.36 12.37
CA ALA A 116 -9.71 -3.55 13.03
C ALA A 116 -11.24 -3.57 13.02
N GLY A 117 -11.82 -4.77 13.22
CA GLY A 117 -13.27 -4.95 13.35
C GLY A 117 -14.06 -4.39 12.16
N PRO A 118 -15.22 -3.75 12.41
CA PRO A 118 -16.09 -3.22 11.35
C PRO A 118 -15.41 -2.20 10.44
N GLU A 119 -14.46 -1.41 10.95
CA GLU A 119 -13.68 -0.48 10.11
C GLU A 119 -12.86 -1.23 9.08
N ARG A 120 -12.17 -2.29 9.51
CA ARG A 120 -11.39 -3.12 8.60
C ARG A 120 -12.26 -3.75 7.51
N GLU A 121 -13.41 -4.28 7.88
CA GLU A 121 -14.36 -4.89 6.92
C GLU A 121 -14.85 -3.87 5.90
N ARG A 122 -15.20 -2.67 6.35
CA ARG A 122 -15.61 -1.56 5.48
C ARG A 122 -14.50 -1.14 4.52
N LEU A 123 -13.29 -0.94 5.04
CA LEU A 123 -12.14 -0.54 4.23
C LEU A 123 -11.72 -1.65 3.24
N TRP A 124 -11.78 -2.91 3.67
CA TRP A 124 -11.53 -4.05 2.80
C TRP A 124 -12.54 -4.13 1.63
N ALA A 125 -13.81 -3.89 1.91
CA ALA A 125 -14.84 -3.82 0.87
C ALA A 125 -14.53 -2.71 -0.15
N SER A 126 -14.06 -1.55 0.31
CA SER A 126 -13.66 -0.45 -0.58
C SER A 126 -12.50 -0.84 -1.51
N PHE A 127 -11.57 -1.70 -1.08
CA PHE A 127 -10.51 -2.20 -1.97
C PHE A 127 -11.04 -2.99 -3.17
N ARG A 128 -12.18 -3.64 -3.06
CA ARG A 128 -12.81 -4.37 -4.17
C ARG A 128 -13.31 -3.45 -5.27
N ASP A 129 -13.70 -2.24 -4.91
CA ASP A 129 -14.27 -1.25 -5.83
C ASP A 129 -13.20 -0.55 -6.68
N TYR A 130 -11.94 -0.68 -6.30
CA TYR A 130 -10.82 -0.08 -7.01
C TYR A 130 -10.23 -1.07 -8.03
N PRO A 131 -10.17 -0.71 -9.33
CA PRO A 131 -9.56 -1.54 -10.34
C PRO A 131 -8.05 -1.69 -10.13
N GLY A 132 -7.51 -2.84 -10.49
CA GLY A 132 -6.08 -3.11 -10.46
C GLY A 132 -5.62 -4.14 -9.42
N TRP A 133 -6.48 -4.50 -8.46
CA TRP A 133 -6.21 -5.60 -7.52
C TRP A 133 -6.65 -6.96 -8.06
N GLY A 134 -7.19 -6.99 -9.27
CA GLY A 134 -7.80 -8.16 -9.88
C GLY A 134 -9.24 -8.36 -9.38
N ASP A 135 -10.02 -9.07 -10.17
CA ASP A 135 -11.42 -9.37 -9.89
C ASP A 135 -11.62 -10.31 -8.68
N ASP A 136 -10.54 -10.60 -7.93
CA ASP A 136 -10.55 -11.66 -6.94
C ASP A 136 -9.62 -11.37 -5.76
N LEU A 137 -9.75 -10.18 -5.16
CA LEU A 137 -8.97 -9.76 -4.00
C LEU A 137 -9.07 -10.79 -2.85
N ASP A 138 -10.27 -11.32 -2.61
CA ASP A 138 -10.50 -12.30 -1.55
C ASP A 138 -9.81 -13.64 -1.84
N ALA A 139 -9.82 -14.10 -3.10
CA ALA A 139 -9.11 -15.32 -3.49
C ALA A 139 -7.59 -15.16 -3.41
N LEU A 140 -7.07 -13.97 -3.67
CA LEU A 140 -5.65 -13.66 -3.49
C LEU A 140 -5.29 -13.61 -2.00
N ALA A 141 -6.15 -13.02 -1.18
CA ALA A 141 -5.98 -12.98 0.28
C ALA A 141 -6.03 -14.39 0.91
N ALA A 142 -6.94 -15.25 0.44
CA ALA A 142 -7.10 -16.61 0.94
C ALA A 142 -5.88 -17.54 0.68
N ARG A 143 -4.96 -17.14 -0.18
CA ARG A 143 -3.70 -17.89 -0.42
C ARG A 143 -2.65 -17.69 0.65
N ARG A 144 -2.86 -16.76 1.54
CA ARG A 144 -1.91 -16.45 2.61
C ARG A 144 -2.26 -17.20 3.87
N SER A 145 -1.23 -17.53 4.63
CA SER A 145 -1.36 -18.10 5.96
C SER A 145 -1.81 -17.06 7.00
N THR A 146 -1.60 -15.77 6.72
CA THR A 146 -1.94 -14.65 7.60
C THR A 146 -2.81 -13.61 6.90
N GLU A 147 -3.68 -12.98 7.66
CA GLU A 147 -4.53 -11.90 7.17
C GLU A 147 -3.71 -10.66 6.80
N ARG A 148 -4.07 -9.99 5.68
CA ARG A 148 -3.46 -8.73 5.30
C ARG A 148 -3.90 -7.59 6.22
N ALA A 149 -2.94 -6.86 6.74
CA ALA A 149 -3.24 -5.64 7.44
C ALA A 149 -3.74 -4.56 6.47
N VAL A 150 -4.84 -3.93 6.84
CA VAL A 150 -5.32 -2.68 6.25
C VAL A 150 -4.72 -1.57 7.09
N ASP A 151 -3.86 -0.77 6.46
CA ASP A 151 -3.12 0.29 7.14
C ASP A 151 -3.77 1.64 6.89
N VAL A 152 -4.07 2.35 7.96
CA VAL A 152 -4.68 3.69 7.95
C VAL A 152 -3.64 4.69 8.39
N LEU A 153 -3.36 5.65 7.51
CA LEU A 153 -2.43 6.75 7.77
C LEU A 153 -3.24 8.01 8.10
N GLU A 154 -3.34 8.32 9.36
CA GLU A 154 -4.09 9.47 9.86
C GLU A 154 -3.24 10.75 9.79
N PRO A 155 -3.80 11.89 9.33
CA PRO A 155 -3.07 13.16 9.34
C PRO A 155 -2.64 13.52 10.76
N ARG A 156 -1.41 13.98 10.90
CA ARG A 156 -0.92 14.58 12.14
C ARG A 156 -0.81 16.10 11.96
N ALA A 157 -1.15 16.85 13.03
CA ALA A 157 -0.77 18.25 13.09
C ALA A 157 0.75 18.37 12.96
N ALA A 158 1.22 19.32 12.15
CA ALA A 158 2.65 19.66 12.12
C ALA A 158 3.08 19.98 13.56
N ALA A 159 4.17 19.40 14.02
CA ALA A 159 4.76 19.77 15.29
C ALA A 159 5.15 21.26 15.18
N SER A 160 4.56 22.06 16.05
CA SER A 160 4.85 23.50 16.17
C SER A 160 6.28 23.70 16.61
#